data_32b139910bf1c69d79683103680d5b18
#
_entry.id   32b139910bf1c69d79683103680d5b18
#
_cell.length_a   1.000
_cell.length_b   1.000
_cell.length_c   1.000
_cell.angle_alpha   90.00
_cell.angle_beta   90.00
_cell.angle_gamma   90.00
#
_symmetry.space_group_name_H-M   'P 1'
#
loop_
_entity.id
_entity.type
_entity.pdbx_description
1 polymer ?
#
loop_
_entity_poly.entity_id
_entity_poly.type
_entity_poly.pdbx_seq_one_letter_code
_entity_poly.pdbx_strand_id
1 'polypeptide(L)'
;MIKYLKEEAKENSLISDKRFVITGTISFLGRDEIEAILESYNGHPSSSVSSKTDVVIVGENAGSKYEKAKALGIPIWDEEKLYSILKDLGEI
;
A
#
# COMPACT_ATOMS: atom_id res chain seq x y z
N MET A 1 -22.56 14.06 -16.89
CA MET A 1 -22.37 13.62 -16.72
C MET A 1 -21.91 12.64 -16.08
N ILE A 2 -21.72 11.86 -16.07
CA ILE A 2 -21.25 10.81 -15.46
C ILE A 2 -19.87 10.86 -15.16
N LYS A 3 -19.15 11.80 -15.50
CA LYS A 3 -17.79 11.87 -15.20
C LYS A 3 -17.56 11.86 -13.75
N TYR A 4 -18.54 12.22 -12.96
CA TYR A 4 -18.27 12.19 -11.55
C TYR A 4 -18.03 10.79 -11.04
N LEU A 5 -18.35 9.80 -11.79
CA LEU A 5 -18.03 8.47 -11.38
C LEU A 5 -16.54 8.26 -11.30
N LYS A 6 -15.78 8.95 -12.13
CA LYS A 6 -14.40 8.78 -12.09
C LYS A 6 -13.79 9.54 -11.00
N GLU A 7 -14.46 10.51 -10.49
CA GLU A 7 -13.90 11.30 -9.43
C GLU A 7 -13.76 10.54 -8.16
N GLU A 8 -14.44 9.41 -8.05
CA GLU A 8 -14.34 8.66 -6.84
C GLU A 8 -13.06 7.87 -6.76
N ALA A 9 -12.42 7.67 -7.87
CA ALA A 9 -11.17 6.92 -7.87
C ALA A 9 -10.04 7.86 -8.19
N LYS A 10 -9.11 7.99 -7.26
CA LYS A 10 -7.93 8.78 -7.49
C LYS A 10 -6.93 7.91 -8.24
N GLU A 11 -6.04 8.54 -8.96
CA GLU A 11 -5.03 7.80 -9.69
C GLU A 11 -3.64 8.21 -9.27
N ASN A 12 -2.76 7.24 -9.15
CA ASN A 12 -1.39 7.49 -8.81
C ASN A 12 -0.57 6.32 -9.34
N SER A 13 0.48 6.61 -10.10
CA SER A 13 1.26 5.56 -10.73
C SER A 13 1.93 4.61 -9.75
N LEU A 14 2.06 5.02 -8.49
CA LEU A 14 2.64 4.16 -7.47
C LEU A 14 1.62 3.23 -6.83
N ILE A 15 0.35 3.54 -6.95
CA ILE A 15 -0.70 2.82 -6.24
C ILE A 15 -1.75 2.18 -7.14
N SER A 16 -2.18 2.88 -8.17
CA SER A 16 -3.27 2.40 -9.00
C SER A 16 -2.95 1.08 -9.68
N ASP A 17 -3.89 0.15 -9.63
CA ASP A 17 -3.77 -1.17 -10.23
C ASP A 17 -2.61 -2.00 -9.69
N LYS A 18 -2.13 -1.69 -8.48
CA LYS A 18 -1.06 -2.44 -7.86
C LYS A 18 -1.56 -3.22 -6.67
N ARG A 19 -0.95 -4.36 -6.41
CA ARG A 19 -1.30 -5.18 -5.26
C ARG A 19 -0.36 -4.90 -4.13
N PHE A 20 -0.93 -4.63 -2.96
CA PHE A 20 -0.16 -4.27 -1.78
C PHE A 20 -0.40 -5.28 -0.67
N VAL A 21 0.63 -5.57 0.10
CA VAL A 21 0.48 -6.35 1.32
C VAL A 21 1.05 -5.52 2.45
N ILE A 22 0.30 -5.37 3.53
CA ILE A 22 0.75 -4.63 4.69
C ILE A 22 1.12 -5.64 5.76
N THR A 23 2.35 -5.58 6.24
CA THR A 23 2.80 -6.50 7.27
C THR A 23 3.43 -5.71 8.41
N GLY A 24 3.27 -6.21 9.61
CA GLY A 24 3.74 -5.53 10.80
C GLY A 24 2.79 -4.43 11.21
N THR A 25 3.25 -3.58 12.10
CA THR A 25 2.44 -2.50 12.66
C THR A 25 2.99 -1.16 12.21
N ILE A 26 2.12 -0.36 11.60
CA ILE A 26 2.50 0.98 11.16
C ILE A 26 2.15 1.93 12.30
N SER A 27 3.11 2.73 12.73
CA SER A 27 2.96 3.52 13.94
C SER A 27 2.07 4.76 13.79
N PHE A 28 1.98 5.30 12.59
CA PHE A 28 1.23 6.56 12.41
C PHE A 28 -0.16 6.39 11.82
N LEU A 29 -0.51 5.20 11.39
CA LEU A 29 -1.84 4.92 10.84
C LEU A 29 -2.21 3.48 11.10
N GLY A 30 -3.48 3.22 11.30
CA GLY A 30 -3.96 1.86 11.41
C GLY A 30 -3.96 1.17 10.06
N ARG A 31 -3.91 -0.15 10.09
CA ARG A 31 -3.91 -0.93 8.87
C ARG A 31 -5.14 -0.65 8.01
N ASP A 32 -6.30 -0.58 8.67
CA ASP A 32 -7.55 -0.34 7.96
C ASP A 32 -7.53 1.00 7.26
N GLU A 33 -6.92 1.99 7.88
CA GLU A 33 -6.82 3.31 7.27
C GLU A 33 -5.92 3.29 6.05
N ILE A 34 -4.81 2.58 6.15
CA ILE A 34 -3.90 2.47 5.03
C ILE A 34 -4.58 1.75 3.87
N GLU A 35 -5.30 0.67 4.17
CA GLU A 35 -6.01 -0.07 3.13
C GLU A 35 -7.06 0.80 2.46
N ALA A 36 -7.77 1.60 3.24
CA ALA A 36 -8.77 2.50 2.67
C ALA A 36 -8.15 3.52 1.73
N ILE A 37 -7.00 4.06 2.12
CA ILE A 37 -6.31 5.02 1.27
C ILE A 37 -5.86 4.35 -0.03
N LEU A 38 -5.28 3.17 0.07
CA LEU A 38 -4.84 2.46 -1.13
C LEU A 38 -6.02 2.17 -2.06
N GLU A 39 -7.14 1.75 -1.49
CA GLU A 39 -8.32 1.46 -2.30
C GLU A 39 -8.86 2.71 -2.97
N SER A 40 -8.76 3.85 -2.30
CA SER A 40 -9.25 5.09 -2.88
C SER A 40 -8.44 5.50 -4.11
N TYR A 41 -7.22 4.95 -4.25
CA TYR A 41 -6.38 5.20 -5.41
C TYR A 41 -6.40 4.01 -6.37
N ASN A 42 -7.38 3.14 -6.22
CA ASN A 42 -7.53 1.95 -7.03
C ASN A 42 -6.41 0.93 -6.82
N GLY A 43 -5.84 0.93 -5.63
CA GLY A 43 -4.90 -0.11 -5.24
C GLY A 43 -5.66 -1.32 -4.71
N HIS A 44 -4.96 -2.44 -4.57
CA HIS A 44 -5.59 -3.68 -4.15
C HIS A 44 -4.86 -4.28 -2.95
N PRO A 45 -5.27 -3.91 -1.74
CA PRO A 45 -4.65 -4.50 -0.54
C PRO A 45 -4.96 -5.98 -0.45
N SER A 46 -3.99 -6.74 0.00
CA SER A 46 -4.13 -8.18 0.11
C SER A 46 -3.50 -8.64 1.42
N SER A 47 -3.83 -9.83 1.85
CA SER A 47 -3.28 -10.35 3.10
C SER A 47 -2.13 -11.33 2.87
N SER A 48 -1.84 -11.69 1.64
CA SER A 48 -0.81 -12.68 1.35
C SER A 48 0.19 -12.18 0.34
N VAL A 49 1.46 -12.42 0.61
CA VAL A 49 2.53 -12.09 -0.32
C VAL A 49 2.61 -13.19 -1.37
N SER A 50 2.66 -12.81 -2.63
CA SER A 50 2.81 -13.77 -3.71
C SER A 50 3.63 -13.13 -4.83
N SER A 51 3.91 -13.90 -5.87
CA SER A 51 4.66 -13.37 -7.00
C SER A 51 3.90 -12.26 -7.73
N LYS A 52 2.61 -12.13 -7.46
CA LYS A 52 1.81 -11.08 -8.08
C LYS A 52 1.73 -9.82 -7.24
N THR A 53 2.28 -9.84 -6.04
CA THR A 53 2.30 -8.66 -5.17
C THR A 53 3.25 -7.63 -5.76
N ASP A 54 2.79 -6.41 -5.85
CA ASP A 54 3.62 -5.34 -6.42
C ASP A 54 4.45 -4.61 -5.38
N VAL A 55 3.91 -4.45 -4.18
CA VAL A 55 4.60 -3.75 -3.10
C VAL A 55 4.23 -4.36 -1.76
N VAL A 56 5.21 -4.48 -0.87
CA VAL A 56 4.95 -4.90 0.50
C VAL A 56 5.28 -3.72 1.41
N ILE A 57 4.31 -3.32 2.22
CA ILE A 57 4.48 -2.23 3.18
C ILE A 57 4.85 -2.86 4.51
N VAL A 58 5.99 -2.46 5.04
CA VAL A 58 6.57 -3.09 6.22
C VAL A 58 6.59 -2.16 7.40
N GLY A 59 5.95 -2.56 8.49
CA GLY A 59 6.00 -1.83 9.75
C GLY A 59 6.83 -2.60 10.76
N GLU A 60 6.61 -2.31 12.04
CA GLU A 60 7.32 -2.97 13.11
C GLU A 60 6.87 -4.43 13.22
N ASN A 61 7.80 -5.30 13.54
CA ASN A 61 7.51 -6.72 13.73
C ASN A 61 6.91 -7.36 12.48
N ALA A 62 7.48 -7.04 11.34
CA ALA A 62 6.95 -7.50 10.07
C ALA A 62 6.97 -9.03 9.90
N GLY A 63 7.97 -9.69 10.40
CA GLY A 63 7.99 -11.14 10.38
C GLY A 63 8.25 -11.77 9.02
N SER A 64 7.68 -12.94 8.80
CA SER A 64 8.01 -13.75 7.65
C SER A 64 7.57 -13.18 6.31
N LYS A 65 6.55 -12.34 6.30
CA LYS A 65 6.11 -11.75 5.04
C LYS A 65 7.17 -10.83 4.45
N TYR A 66 7.90 -10.15 5.31
CA TYR A 66 8.98 -9.30 4.87
C TYR A 66 10.07 -10.14 4.20
N GLU A 67 10.41 -11.26 4.82
CA GLU A 67 11.42 -12.16 4.26
C GLU A 67 10.97 -12.71 2.92
N LYS A 68 9.70 -13.07 2.81
CA LYS A 68 9.18 -13.62 1.58
C LYS A 68 9.22 -12.56 0.47
N ALA A 69 8.91 -11.33 0.80
CA ALA A 69 8.97 -10.25 -0.18
C ALA A 69 10.38 -10.04 -0.69
N LYS A 70 11.36 -10.09 0.21
CA LYS A 70 12.74 -9.95 -0.19
C LYS A 70 13.18 -11.10 -1.11
N ALA A 71 12.75 -12.30 -0.77
CA ALA A 71 13.10 -13.48 -1.58
C ALA A 71 12.51 -13.39 -2.98
N LEU A 72 11.32 -12.81 -3.10
CA LEU A 72 10.66 -12.66 -4.40
C LEU A 72 11.09 -11.42 -5.16
N GLY A 73 11.91 -10.57 -4.55
CA GLY A 73 12.36 -9.36 -5.20
C GLY A 73 11.28 -8.29 -5.29
N ILE A 74 10.29 -8.33 -4.41
CA ILE A 74 9.20 -7.38 -4.43
C ILE A 74 9.63 -6.07 -3.77
N PRO A 75 9.32 -4.91 -4.35
CA PRO A 75 9.64 -3.63 -3.71
C PRO A 75 9.03 -3.52 -2.32
N ILE A 76 9.78 -2.95 -1.41
CA ILE A 76 9.37 -2.83 -0.02
C ILE A 76 9.30 -1.36 0.37
N TRP A 77 8.18 -0.96 0.96
CA TRP A 77 8.00 0.37 1.49
C TRP A 77 8.04 0.27 3.01
N ASP A 78 9.01 0.92 3.63
CA ASP A 78 9.04 0.98 5.09
C ASP A 78 8.14 2.13 5.55
N GLU A 79 8.08 2.36 6.85
CA GLU A 79 7.21 3.39 7.39
C GLU A 79 7.59 4.77 6.88
N GLU A 80 8.86 5.06 6.75
CA GLU A 80 9.29 6.36 6.28
C GLU A 80 8.86 6.59 4.84
N LYS A 81 9.02 5.59 4.01
CA LYS A 81 8.64 5.73 2.62
C LYS A 81 7.13 5.87 2.47
N LEU A 82 6.39 5.08 3.24
CA LEU A 82 4.94 5.17 3.21
C LEU A 82 4.48 6.55 3.68
N TYR A 83 5.06 7.04 4.76
CA TYR A 83 4.72 8.36 5.28
C TYR A 83 4.96 9.44 4.23
N SER A 84 6.11 9.39 3.59
CA SER A 84 6.48 10.37 2.58
C SER A 84 5.49 10.36 1.42
N ILE A 85 5.12 9.17 0.96
CA ILE A 85 4.19 9.03 -0.16
C ILE A 85 2.82 9.57 0.22
N LEU A 86 2.32 9.20 1.40
CA LEU A 86 1.00 9.65 1.82
C LEU A 86 0.97 11.15 2.06
N LYS A 87 2.07 11.71 2.53
CA LYS A 87 2.14 13.13 2.73
C LYS A 87 2.11 13.86 1.39
N ASP A 88 2.81 13.34 0.40
CA ASP A 88 2.80 13.92 -0.93
C ASP A 88 1.41 13.87 -1.55
N LEU A 89 0.64 12.85 -1.20
CA LEU A 89 -0.72 12.70 -1.72
C LEU A 89 -1.72 13.55 -0.95
N GLY A 90 -1.31 14.15 0.14
CA GLY A 90 -2.21 14.96 0.95
C GLY A 90 -3.09 14.14 1.87
N GLU A 91 -2.77 12.87 2.10
CA GLU A 91 -3.59 12.01 2.94
C GLU A 91 -3.23 12.13 4.42
N ILE A 92 -2.08 12.68 4.73
CA ILE A 92 -1.68 12.91 6.12
C ILE A 92 -0.97 14.24 6.25
#